data_954e92770e90a3591d3b03e0f0cc2fe0
#
_entry.id   954e92770e90a3591d3b03e0f0cc2fe0
#
_cell.length_a   1.000
_cell.length_b   1.000
_cell.length_c   1.000
_cell.angle_alpha   90.00
_cell.angle_beta   90.00
_cell.angle_gamma   90.00
#
_symmetry.space_group_name_H-M   'P 1'
#
loop_
_entity.id
_entity.type
_entity.pdbx_description
1 polymer ?
#
loop_
_entity_poly.entity_id
_entity_poly.type
_entity_poly.pdbx_seq_one_letter_code
_entity_poly.pdbx_strand_id
1 'polypeptide(L)'
;MRIAGQFACVAVLATFAADMAAAACLQADTAGQVAEGRLKYVTITDEAYARTEHAYILDLREPACLDGTDDYDKVKSTNRIHVFSMEKPLLNRLHRFVGKTVIVHGNAFGEQIAHHHAPIVMRIDKIDPR
;
A
#
# COMPACT_ATOMS: atom_id res chain seq x y z
N MET A 1 64.87 -10.95 -33.49
CA MET A 1 64.18 -11.30 -32.21
C MET A 1 62.87 -10.55 -32.19
N ARG A 2 61.79 -11.27 -32.37
CA ARG A 2 60.43 -10.68 -32.23
C ARG A 2 59.84 -11.09 -30.90
N ILE A 3 59.60 -10.13 -30.02
CA ILE A 3 58.91 -10.34 -28.75
C ILE A 3 57.42 -10.20 -29.04
N ALA A 4 56.69 -11.32 -29.03
CA ALA A 4 55.26 -11.30 -29.11
C ALA A 4 54.70 -11.00 -27.70
N GLY A 5 54.26 -9.78 -27.50
CA GLY A 5 53.51 -9.42 -26.30
C GLY A 5 52.09 -9.93 -26.38
N GLN A 6 51.76 -10.92 -25.57
CA GLN A 6 50.40 -11.33 -25.39
C GLN A 6 49.74 -10.35 -24.41
N PHE A 7 48.82 -9.54 -24.91
CA PHE A 7 47.92 -8.79 -24.05
C PHE A 7 46.78 -9.71 -23.69
N ALA A 8 46.78 -10.14 -22.43
CA ALA A 8 45.64 -10.80 -21.81
C ALA A 8 44.61 -9.74 -21.47
N CYS A 9 43.51 -9.68 -22.24
CA CYS A 9 42.32 -8.92 -21.86
C CYS A 9 41.63 -9.63 -20.69
N VAL A 10 41.79 -9.11 -19.50
CA VAL A 10 40.99 -9.53 -18.37
C VAL A 10 39.65 -8.84 -18.49
N ALA A 11 38.64 -9.57 -18.93
CA ALA A 11 37.25 -9.10 -18.89
C ALA A 11 36.78 -9.15 -17.44
N VAL A 12 36.70 -7.99 -16.81
CA VAL A 12 36.05 -7.84 -15.49
C VAL A 12 34.54 -7.88 -15.72
N LEU A 13 33.95 -9.02 -15.48
CA LEU A 13 32.49 -9.17 -15.40
C LEU A 13 32.03 -8.47 -14.10
N ALA A 14 31.60 -7.23 -14.23
CA ALA A 14 30.89 -6.55 -13.16
C ALA A 14 29.50 -7.18 -13.03
N THR A 15 29.32 -8.07 -12.07
CA THR A 15 27.99 -8.55 -11.68
C THR A 15 27.30 -7.43 -10.93
N PHE A 16 26.40 -6.74 -11.60
CA PHE A 16 25.45 -5.86 -10.91
C PHE A 16 24.44 -6.75 -10.17
N ALA A 17 24.65 -6.96 -8.88
CA ALA A 17 23.62 -7.47 -8.02
C ALA A 17 22.57 -6.36 -7.93
N ALA A 18 21.39 -6.56 -8.56
CA ALA A 18 20.26 -5.70 -8.31
C ALA A 18 19.82 -5.97 -6.85
N ASP A 19 20.17 -5.07 -5.93
CA ASP A 19 19.61 -5.05 -4.61
C ASP A 19 18.11 -4.79 -4.77
N MET A 20 17.30 -5.87 -4.63
CA MET A 20 15.87 -5.71 -4.43
C MET A 20 15.70 -5.13 -3.03
N ALA A 21 15.67 -3.80 -2.93
CA ALA A 21 15.31 -3.13 -1.70
C ALA A 21 13.91 -3.60 -1.33
N ALA A 22 13.77 -4.25 -0.16
CA ALA A 22 12.46 -4.53 0.41
C ALA A 22 11.70 -3.22 0.48
N ALA A 23 10.45 -3.19 -0.03
CA ALA A 23 9.62 -2.00 0.05
C ALA A 23 9.51 -1.59 1.53
N ALA A 24 9.78 -0.32 1.82
CA ALA A 24 9.64 0.21 3.17
C ALA A 24 8.18 0.13 3.60
N CYS A 25 7.95 -0.15 4.89
CA CYS A 25 6.60 -0.11 5.45
C CYS A 25 6.00 1.30 5.33
N LEU A 26 4.69 1.37 5.22
CA LEU A 26 3.97 2.62 5.43
C LEU A 26 4.27 3.12 6.85
N GLN A 27 4.44 4.42 6.99
CA GLN A 27 4.68 5.06 8.29
C GLN A 27 3.35 5.54 8.85
N ALA A 28 3.02 5.07 10.07
CA ALA A 28 1.79 5.47 10.74
C ALA A 28 1.80 6.97 11.07
N ASP A 29 0.62 7.59 11.01
CA ASP A 29 0.38 9.00 11.34
C ASP A 29 1.29 9.98 10.56
N THR A 30 1.70 9.58 9.37
CA THR A 30 2.56 10.38 8.50
C THR A 30 1.83 10.72 7.21
N ALA A 31 1.80 11.99 6.86
CA ALA A 31 1.16 12.45 5.63
C ALA A 31 1.88 11.93 4.39
N GLY A 32 1.14 11.82 3.28
CA GLY A 32 1.72 11.51 1.97
C GLY A 32 2.11 10.05 1.77
N GLN A 33 1.61 9.13 2.59
CA GLN A 33 1.79 7.70 2.37
C GLN A 33 1.04 7.27 1.12
N VAL A 34 1.62 6.35 0.36
CA VAL A 34 1.11 5.94 -0.96
C VAL A 34 0.83 4.44 -0.96
N ALA A 35 -0.32 4.07 -1.50
CA ALA A 35 -0.67 2.67 -1.74
C ALA A 35 -1.36 2.51 -3.09
N GLU A 36 -1.17 1.36 -3.70
CA GLU A 36 -1.73 1.01 -5.00
C GLU A 36 -2.45 -0.32 -4.92
N GLY A 37 -3.61 -0.39 -5.54
CA GLY A 37 -4.37 -1.61 -5.63
C GLY A 37 -5.70 -1.44 -6.33
N ARG A 38 -6.47 -2.51 -6.35
CA ARG A 38 -7.82 -2.51 -6.91
C ARG A 38 -8.81 -2.08 -5.84
N LEU A 39 -9.60 -1.09 -6.15
CA LEU A 39 -10.60 -0.56 -5.23
C LEU A 39 -11.89 -1.39 -5.30
N LYS A 40 -12.33 -1.84 -4.14
CA LYS A 40 -13.59 -2.57 -3.95
C LYS A 40 -14.51 -1.83 -2.99
N TYR A 41 -15.80 -2.01 -3.18
CA TYR A 41 -16.83 -1.57 -2.26
C TYR A 41 -17.47 -2.81 -1.65
N VAL A 42 -17.27 -3.02 -0.36
CA VAL A 42 -17.69 -4.24 0.33
C VAL A 42 -18.81 -3.94 1.33
N THR A 43 -19.70 -4.90 1.49
CA THR A 43 -20.76 -4.86 2.50
C THR A 43 -20.37 -5.76 3.65
N ILE A 44 -20.36 -5.22 4.86
CA ILE A 44 -20.09 -5.93 6.09
C ILE A 44 -21.35 -5.98 6.90
N THR A 45 -21.80 -7.19 7.26
CA THR A 45 -22.96 -7.38 8.13
C THR A 45 -22.49 -7.86 9.49
N ASP A 46 -22.81 -7.09 10.52
CA ASP A 46 -22.61 -7.48 11.91
C ASP A 46 -23.94 -7.96 12.49
N GLU A 47 -24.11 -9.27 12.57
CA GLU A 47 -25.33 -9.90 13.04
C GLU A 47 -25.58 -9.63 14.53
N ALA A 48 -24.53 -9.47 15.33
CA ALA A 48 -24.63 -9.21 16.76
C ALA A 48 -25.32 -7.87 17.08
N TYR A 49 -25.14 -6.89 16.20
CA TYR A 49 -25.70 -5.55 16.34
C TYR A 49 -26.76 -5.22 15.28
N ALA A 50 -27.18 -6.20 14.48
CA ALA A 50 -28.13 -6.03 13.37
C ALA A 50 -27.77 -4.85 12.47
N ARG A 51 -26.48 -4.70 12.16
CA ARG A 51 -25.92 -3.55 11.47
C ARG A 51 -25.27 -3.96 10.17
N THR A 52 -25.51 -3.19 9.11
CA THR A 52 -24.86 -3.32 7.82
C THR A 52 -24.03 -2.08 7.57
N GLU A 53 -22.76 -2.27 7.26
CA GLU A 53 -21.84 -1.20 6.90
C GLU A 53 -21.26 -1.45 5.51
N HIS A 54 -20.82 -0.38 4.88
CA HIS A 54 -20.10 -0.42 3.63
C HIS A 54 -18.69 0.16 3.83
N ALA A 55 -17.71 -0.42 3.17
CA ALA A 55 -16.35 0.05 3.23
C ALA A 55 -15.69 0.00 1.85
N TYR A 56 -14.82 0.97 1.59
CA TYR A 56 -13.92 0.92 0.45
C TYR A 56 -12.65 0.18 0.88
N ILE A 57 -12.37 -0.95 0.23
CA ILE A 57 -11.20 -1.77 0.48
C ILE A 57 -10.31 -1.73 -0.74
N LEU A 58 -9.06 -1.39 -0.51
CA LEU A 58 -8.01 -1.46 -1.52
C LEU A 58 -7.34 -2.83 -1.42
N ASP A 59 -7.55 -3.66 -2.43
CA ASP A 59 -6.81 -4.92 -2.60
C ASP A 59 -5.45 -4.59 -3.20
N LEU A 60 -4.43 -4.72 -2.39
CA LEU A 60 -3.08 -4.33 -2.76
C LEU A 60 -2.47 -5.26 -3.80
N ARG A 61 -1.78 -4.68 -4.75
CA ARG A 61 -0.98 -5.42 -5.72
C ARG A 61 0.19 -6.14 -5.06
N GLU A 62 0.85 -5.47 -4.11
CA GLU A 62 1.94 -6.01 -3.29
C GLU A 62 1.54 -5.90 -1.82
N PRO A 63 1.84 -6.91 -0.99
CA PRO A 63 1.57 -6.81 0.44
C PRO A 63 2.24 -5.57 1.03
N ALA A 64 1.55 -4.91 1.96
CA ALA A 64 2.05 -3.76 2.68
C ALA A 64 2.27 -4.10 4.15
N CYS A 65 3.18 -3.38 4.77
CA CYS A 65 3.40 -3.35 6.21
C CYS A 65 3.18 -1.93 6.73
N LEU A 66 2.93 -1.82 8.01
CA LEU A 66 2.79 -0.56 8.71
C LEU A 66 3.75 -0.55 9.89
N ASP A 67 4.44 0.56 10.06
CA ASP A 67 5.34 0.81 11.19
C ASP A 67 4.96 2.10 11.90
N GLY A 68 4.96 2.04 13.23
CA GLY A 68 4.58 3.16 14.09
C GLY A 68 5.02 2.93 15.53
N THR A 69 4.76 3.90 16.40
CA THR A 69 5.17 3.84 17.80
C THR A 69 4.20 3.01 18.67
N ASP A 70 2.90 3.05 18.34
CA ASP A 70 1.88 2.29 19.06
C ASP A 70 1.75 0.86 18.53
N ASP A 71 1.41 -0.10 19.39
CA ASP A 71 1.33 -1.51 19.01
C ASP A 71 0.31 -1.78 17.90
N TYR A 72 -0.82 -1.08 17.89
CA TYR A 72 -1.83 -1.21 16.83
C TYR A 72 -1.37 -0.65 15.48
N ASP A 73 -0.34 0.18 15.47
CA ASP A 73 0.28 0.72 14.26
C ASP A 73 1.41 -0.17 13.72
N LYS A 74 1.54 -1.39 14.23
CA LYS A 74 2.54 -2.36 13.77
C LYS A 74 1.84 -3.52 13.07
N VAL A 75 1.83 -3.48 11.75
CA VAL A 75 1.26 -4.53 10.90
C VAL A 75 2.36 -5.14 10.06
N LYS A 76 2.63 -6.41 10.26
CA LYS A 76 3.73 -7.11 9.56
C LYS A 76 3.49 -7.26 8.07
N SER A 77 2.26 -7.62 7.69
CA SER A 77 1.89 -7.79 6.29
C SER A 77 0.37 -7.86 6.14
N THR A 78 -0.15 -7.17 5.14
CA THR A 78 -1.55 -7.29 4.74
C THR A 78 -1.70 -7.01 3.25
N ASN A 79 -2.69 -7.65 2.63
CA ASN A 79 -3.07 -7.39 1.25
C ASN A 79 -4.20 -6.36 1.11
N ARG A 80 -4.69 -5.82 2.22
CA ARG A 80 -5.86 -4.95 2.22
C ARG A 80 -5.65 -3.71 3.07
N ILE A 81 -6.15 -2.59 2.54
CA ILE A 81 -6.25 -1.33 3.27
C ILE A 81 -7.69 -0.86 3.20
N HIS A 82 -8.26 -0.51 4.37
CA HIS A 82 -9.54 0.19 4.42
C HIS A 82 -9.28 1.68 4.15
N VAL A 83 -9.73 2.16 3.01
CA VAL A 83 -9.56 3.57 2.63
C VAL A 83 -10.86 4.34 2.87
N PHE A 84 -10.74 5.56 3.36
CA PHE A 84 -11.90 6.41 3.60
C PHE A 84 -11.55 7.89 3.45
N SER A 85 -12.57 8.71 3.33
CA SER A 85 -12.45 10.16 3.37
C SER A 85 -13.65 10.77 4.08
N MET A 86 -13.43 11.88 4.77
CA MET A 86 -14.48 12.71 5.35
C MET A 86 -14.93 13.80 4.38
N GLU A 87 -14.25 13.95 3.26
CA GLU A 87 -14.53 14.97 2.26
C GLU A 87 -15.42 14.44 1.15
N LYS A 88 -16.55 15.08 0.92
CA LYS A 88 -17.54 14.64 -0.06
C LYS A 88 -16.99 14.50 -1.49
N PRO A 89 -16.16 15.40 -2.02
CA PRO A 89 -15.57 15.23 -3.34
C PRO A 89 -14.73 13.96 -3.46
N LEU A 90 -13.96 13.62 -2.43
CA LEU A 90 -13.15 12.39 -2.41
C LEU A 90 -14.00 11.14 -2.28
N LEU A 91 -15.06 11.16 -1.48
CA LEU A 91 -16.03 10.06 -1.41
C LEU A 91 -16.67 9.78 -2.77
N ASN A 92 -17.03 10.81 -3.52
CA ASN A 92 -17.59 10.68 -4.87
C ASN A 92 -16.55 10.06 -5.82
N ARG A 93 -15.28 10.42 -5.70
CA ARG A 93 -14.20 9.83 -6.51
C ARG A 93 -13.95 8.37 -6.14
N LEU A 94 -13.93 8.03 -4.86
CA LEU A 94 -13.86 6.64 -4.40
C LEU A 94 -14.97 5.80 -5.05
N HIS A 95 -16.20 6.28 -4.98
CA HIS A 95 -17.34 5.57 -5.55
C HIS A 95 -17.17 5.36 -7.07
N ARG A 96 -16.68 6.36 -7.80
CA ARG A 96 -16.48 6.27 -9.26
C ARG A 96 -15.35 5.30 -9.65
N PHE A 97 -14.36 5.13 -8.79
CA PHE A 97 -13.20 4.28 -9.10
C PHE A 97 -13.34 2.84 -8.62
N VAL A 98 -14.47 2.46 -8.03
CA VAL A 98 -14.73 1.07 -7.64
C VAL A 98 -14.54 0.14 -8.84
N GLY A 99 -13.79 -0.94 -8.66
CA GLY A 99 -13.45 -1.91 -9.70
C GLY A 99 -12.21 -1.55 -10.52
N LYS A 100 -11.60 -0.41 -10.28
CA LYS A 100 -10.40 0.05 -10.98
C LYS A 100 -9.15 -0.07 -10.11
N THR A 101 -8.01 -0.17 -10.75
CA THR A 101 -6.71 -0.01 -10.08
C THR A 101 -6.44 1.47 -9.87
N VAL A 102 -6.14 1.83 -8.64
CA VAL A 102 -5.93 3.22 -8.22
C VAL A 102 -4.68 3.38 -7.39
N ILE A 103 -4.18 4.60 -7.34
CA ILE A 103 -3.14 5.02 -6.41
C ILE A 103 -3.78 6.00 -5.43
N VAL A 104 -3.64 5.72 -4.15
CA VAL A 104 -4.15 6.57 -3.07
C VAL A 104 -3.00 7.17 -2.27
N HIS A 105 -3.20 8.38 -1.80
CA HIS A 105 -2.28 9.09 -0.92
C HIS A 105 -3.03 9.48 0.34
N GLY A 106 -2.38 9.37 1.47
CA GLY A 106 -3.01 9.77 2.71
C GLY A 106 -2.22 9.43 3.96
N ASN A 107 -2.94 9.40 5.05
CA ASN A 107 -2.43 9.10 6.38
C ASN A 107 -2.88 7.69 6.76
N ALA A 108 -1.91 6.82 7.05
CA ALA A 108 -2.15 5.42 7.41
C ALA A 108 -2.05 5.20 8.91
N PHE A 109 -2.85 4.29 9.43
CA PHE A 109 -2.83 3.87 10.83
C PHE A 109 -3.37 2.43 10.95
N GLY A 110 -3.15 1.83 12.11
CA GLY A 110 -3.65 0.48 12.39
C GLY A 110 -5.13 0.46 12.74
N GLU A 111 -5.75 -0.69 12.59
CA GLU A 111 -7.14 -0.93 12.99
C GLU A 111 -7.33 -0.65 14.48
N GLN A 112 -8.31 0.19 14.85
CA GLN A 112 -8.55 0.63 16.22
C GLN A 112 -9.98 0.45 16.69
N ILE A 113 -10.96 0.48 15.80
CA ILE A 113 -12.40 0.43 16.13
C ILE A 113 -13.14 -0.55 15.22
N ALA A 114 -14.36 -0.91 15.62
CA ALA A 114 -15.20 -1.86 14.90
C ALA A 114 -15.58 -1.42 13.47
N HIS A 115 -15.50 -0.13 13.16
CA HIS A 115 -15.74 0.40 11.81
C HIS A 115 -14.54 0.31 10.89
N HIS A 116 -13.39 -0.11 11.39
CA HIS A 116 -12.21 -0.40 10.59
C HIS A 116 -12.27 -1.87 10.12
N HIS A 117 -12.11 -2.10 8.83
CA HIS A 117 -12.36 -3.42 8.21
C HIS A 117 -11.14 -4.00 7.49
N ALA A 118 -9.97 -3.51 7.82
CA ALA A 118 -8.68 -4.05 7.40
C ALA A 118 -7.62 -3.73 8.45
N PRO A 119 -6.51 -4.50 8.51
CA PRO A 119 -5.44 -4.24 9.48
C PRO A 119 -4.80 -2.86 9.36
N ILE A 120 -4.71 -2.34 8.14
CA ILE A 120 -4.27 -0.97 7.85
C ILE A 120 -5.48 -0.17 7.39
N VAL A 121 -5.63 1.02 7.93
CA VAL A 121 -6.66 2.00 7.58
C VAL A 121 -5.97 3.24 7.04
N MET A 122 -6.50 3.84 5.99
CA MET A 122 -5.93 5.04 5.40
C MET A 122 -7.01 6.08 5.16
N ARG A 123 -6.84 7.23 5.79
CA ARG A 123 -7.60 8.43 5.43
C ARG A 123 -6.92 9.07 4.23
N ILE A 124 -7.57 9.02 3.10
CA ILE A 124 -6.99 9.52 1.86
C ILE A 124 -7.22 11.02 1.69
N ASP A 125 -6.29 11.68 1.06
CA ASP A 125 -6.39 13.07 0.61
C ASP A 125 -6.32 13.19 -0.91
N LYS A 126 -5.90 12.12 -1.60
CA LYS A 126 -5.81 12.07 -3.05
C LYS A 126 -6.04 10.64 -3.56
N ILE A 127 -6.73 10.52 -4.69
CA ILE A 127 -6.91 9.28 -5.42
C ILE A 127 -6.80 9.54 -6.92
N ASP A 128 -6.01 8.72 -7.60
CA ASP A 128 -5.84 8.77 -9.05
C ASP A 128 -6.01 7.38 -9.65
N PRO A 129 -6.59 7.27 -10.86
CA PRO A 129 -6.56 6.01 -11.60
C PRO A 129 -5.13 5.71 -12.03
N ARG A 130 -4.83 4.44 -12.13
CA ARG A 130 -3.58 4.00 -12.70
C ARG A 130 -3.69 3.73 -14.19
#